data_e4c5f373942700b344757ac7587ce859
#
_entry.id   e4c5f373942700b344757ac7587ce859
#
_cell.length_a   1.000
_cell.length_b   1.000
_cell.length_c   1.000
_cell.angle_alpha   90.00
_cell.angle_beta   90.00
_cell.angle_gamma   90.00
#
_symmetry.space_group_name_H-M   'P 1'
#
loop_
_entity.id
_entity.type
_entity.pdbx_description
1 polymer ?
#
loop_
_entity_poly.entity_id
_entity_poly.type
_entity_poly.pdbx_seq_one_letter_code
_entity_poly.pdbx_strand_id
1 'polypeptide(L)'
;MEFNAYSMLVVARWAGIFLFIAKILREKIRVLQSLFVPVSLLARFIGLALGQNGFGVMQFSSQFGSYAGLLIIAVFVSIGLRGFNFSSGGWKTNFDRIGSYYCYRNIGWAFQYAVPIIFSMVVLRIFAPELNTAFGMLIPAGFQGGHGTAAALGQTLGNLGWEDATDLAMTSATCLLYTSPSPRDRQ
;
A
#
# COMPACT_ATOMS: atom_id res chain seq x y z
N MET A 1 6.30 -22.89 -4.93
CA MET A 1 4.95 -23.33 -4.51
C MET A 1 3.97 -22.84 -5.56
N GLU A 2 3.19 -23.75 -6.14
CA GLU A 2 2.13 -23.37 -7.09
C GLU A 2 1.01 -22.63 -6.38
N PHE A 3 0.32 -21.74 -7.09
CA PHE A 3 -0.80 -20.98 -6.55
C PHE A 3 -1.98 -21.91 -6.31
N ASN A 4 -2.23 -22.26 -5.07
CA ASN A 4 -3.32 -23.11 -4.64
C ASN A 4 -4.02 -22.48 -3.42
N ALA A 5 -5.32 -22.76 -3.23
CA ALA A 5 -6.07 -22.28 -2.07
C ALA A 5 -5.40 -22.67 -0.73
N TYR A 6 -4.75 -23.83 -0.68
CA TYR A 6 -4.00 -24.28 0.48
C TYR A 6 -2.75 -23.42 0.75
N SER A 7 -2.01 -23.04 -0.28
CA SER A 7 -0.86 -22.15 -0.12
C SER A 7 -1.26 -20.77 0.42
N MET A 8 -2.44 -20.30 0.05
CA MET A 8 -3.01 -19.05 0.57
C MET A 8 -3.27 -19.13 2.08
N LEU A 9 -3.83 -20.23 2.57
CA LEU A 9 -4.05 -20.44 4.00
C LEU A 9 -2.74 -20.54 4.79
N VAL A 10 -1.73 -21.18 4.23
CA VAL A 10 -0.40 -21.29 4.85
C VAL A 10 0.23 -19.89 4.98
N VAL A 11 0.17 -19.07 3.91
CA VAL A 11 0.69 -17.69 3.94
C VAL A 11 -0.09 -16.83 4.94
N ALA A 12 -1.42 -16.94 4.98
CA ALA A 12 -2.25 -16.22 5.93
C ALA A 12 -1.92 -16.59 7.39
N ARG A 13 -1.65 -17.87 7.67
CA ARG A 13 -1.20 -18.35 8.97
C ARG A 13 0.10 -17.71 9.40
N TRP A 14 1.11 -17.70 8.52
CA TRP A 14 2.39 -17.09 8.82
C TRP A 14 2.30 -15.57 8.98
N ALA A 15 1.52 -14.90 8.14
CA ALA A 15 1.25 -13.48 8.29
C ALA A 15 0.60 -13.17 9.65
N GLY A 16 -0.35 -13.98 10.09
CA GLY A 16 -0.98 -13.87 11.41
C GLY A 16 0.02 -14.02 12.55
N ILE A 17 0.91 -15.01 12.48
CA ILE A 17 1.97 -15.24 13.48
C ILE A 17 2.91 -14.03 13.54
N PHE A 18 3.36 -13.51 12.40
CA PHE A 18 4.26 -12.35 12.36
C PHE A 18 3.59 -11.08 12.91
N LEU A 19 2.31 -10.85 12.60
CA LEU A 19 1.56 -9.74 13.16
C LEU A 19 1.41 -9.88 14.69
N PHE A 20 1.19 -11.08 15.19
CA PHE A 20 1.08 -11.34 16.63
C PHE A 20 2.42 -11.08 17.35
N ILE A 21 3.52 -11.60 16.80
CA ILE A 21 4.88 -11.37 17.32
C ILE A 21 5.22 -9.88 17.28
N ALA A 22 4.93 -9.21 16.15
CA ALA A 22 5.17 -7.79 15.98
C ALA A 22 4.37 -6.94 16.98
N LYS A 23 3.13 -7.34 17.29
CA LYS A 23 2.30 -6.68 18.29
C LYS A 23 2.91 -6.79 19.69
N ILE A 24 3.31 -7.99 20.09
CA ILE A 24 3.97 -8.22 21.39
C ILE A 24 5.28 -7.42 21.49
N LEU A 25 6.09 -7.42 20.42
CA LEU A 25 7.36 -6.72 20.37
C LEU A 25 7.16 -5.20 20.52
N ARG A 26 6.15 -4.65 19.83
CA ARG A 26 5.79 -3.24 19.95
C ARG A 26 5.31 -2.89 21.35
N GLU A 27 4.53 -3.74 22.01
CA GLU A 27 4.05 -3.50 23.37
C GLU A 27 5.17 -3.53 24.42
N LYS A 28 6.21 -4.35 24.19
CA LYS A 28 7.33 -4.49 25.14
C LYS A 28 8.44 -3.46 24.93
N ILE A 29 8.67 -3.01 23.70
CA ILE A 29 9.78 -2.12 23.36
C ILE A 29 9.30 -0.68 23.23
N ARG A 30 9.60 0.14 24.24
CA ARG A 30 9.21 1.57 24.28
C ARG A 30 9.75 2.38 23.10
N VAL A 31 10.92 2.04 22.57
CA VAL A 31 11.50 2.70 21.38
C VAL A 31 10.61 2.52 20.15
N LEU A 32 10.04 1.33 19.93
CA LEU A 32 9.13 1.07 18.83
C LEU A 32 7.78 1.79 18.98
N GLN A 33 7.39 2.08 20.21
CA GLN A 33 6.20 2.88 20.51
C GLN A 33 6.45 4.36 20.21
N SER A 34 7.59 4.90 20.63
CA SER A 34 7.96 6.31 20.43
C SER A 34 8.21 6.64 18.95
N LEU A 35 8.68 5.69 18.17
CA LEU A 35 8.86 5.82 16.72
C LEU A 35 7.56 5.64 15.93
N PHE A 36 6.42 5.42 16.61
CA PHE A 36 5.10 5.20 15.98
C PHE A 36 5.09 4.11 14.89
N VAL A 37 6.03 3.15 14.94
CA VAL A 37 6.16 2.08 13.95
C VAL A 37 4.87 1.24 13.93
N PRO A 38 4.15 1.16 12.79
CA PRO A 38 2.96 0.32 12.69
C PRO A 38 3.32 -1.17 12.81
N VAL A 39 2.45 -1.93 13.49
CA VAL A 39 2.65 -3.37 13.70
C VAL A 39 2.84 -4.13 12.38
N SER A 40 2.13 -3.70 11.34
CA SER A 40 2.24 -4.29 9.99
C SER A 40 3.63 -4.12 9.36
N LEU A 41 4.29 -2.98 9.61
CA LEU A 41 5.65 -2.75 9.12
C LEU A 41 6.66 -3.61 9.87
N LEU A 42 6.51 -3.70 11.20
CA LEU A 42 7.37 -4.56 12.02
C LEU A 42 7.22 -6.04 11.63
N ALA A 43 6.00 -6.50 11.35
CA ALA A 43 5.75 -7.85 10.86
C ALA A 43 6.44 -8.12 9.50
N ARG A 44 6.50 -7.10 8.62
CA ARG A 44 7.22 -7.21 7.34
C ARG A 44 8.72 -7.32 7.54
N PHE A 45 9.31 -6.55 8.45
CA PHE A 45 10.73 -6.68 8.78
C PHE A 45 11.06 -8.05 9.35
N ILE A 46 10.20 -8.62 10.22
CA ILE A 46 10.35 -9.98 10.72
C ILE A 46 10.26 -10.97 9.57
N GLY A 47 9.30 -10.82 8.67
CA GLY A 47 9.14 -11.66 7.49
C GLY A 47 10.33 -11.57 6.53
N LEU A 48 10.91 -10.39 6.33
CA LEU A 48 12.09 -10.17 5.51
C LEU A 48 13.32 -10.85 6.14
N ALA A 49 13.51 -10.67 7.45
CA ALA A 49 14.63 -11.29 8.16
C ALA A 49 14.58 -12.82 8.13
N LEU A 50 13.38 -13.42 8.24
CA LEU A 50 13.20 -14.87 8.18
C LEU A 50 13.06 -15.42 6.76
N GLY A 51 12.85 -14.55 5.77
CA GLY A 51 12.70 -14.90 4.36
C GLY A 51 13.99 -15.31 3.67
N GLN A 52 13.88 -15.59 2.38
CA GLN A 52 15.01 -16.05 1.53
C GLN A 52 16.16 -15.04 1.46
N ASN A 53 15.86 -13.75 1.54
CA ASN A 53 16.85 -12.68 1.50
C ASN A 53 17.47 -12.35 2.87
N GLY A 54 17.03 -13.03 3.94
CA GLY A 54 17.59 -12.93 5.28
C GLY A 54 18.18 -14.25 5.74
N PHE A 55 17.65 -14.82 6.82
CA PHE A 55 18.15 -16.08 7.39
C PHE A 55 17.76 -17.33 6.59
N GLY A 56 16.94 -17.21 5.55
CA GLY A 56 16.57 -18.33 4.68
C GLY A 56 15.68 -19.42 5.33
N VAL A 57 15.15 -19.14 6.51
CA VAL A 57 14.34 -20.10 7.28
C VAL A 57 13.01 -20.42 6.60
N MET A 58 12.48 -19.46 5.82
CA MET A 58 11.20 -19.59 5.16
C MET A 58 11.30 -19.28 3.68
N GLN A 59 10.69 -20.17 2.88
CA GLN A 59 10.55 -19.96 1.44
C GLN A 59 9.16 -19.36 1.18
N PHE A 60 9.11 -18.09 0.83
CA PHE A 60 7.89 -17.47 0.34
C PHE A 60 7.72 -17.77 -1.15
N SER A 61 6.46 -17.94 -1.57
CA SER A 61 6.13 -18.09 -2.98
C SER A 61 6.49 -16.81 -3.75
N SER A 62 6.99 -16.95 -4.98
CA SER A 62 7.24 -15.82 -5.90
C SER A 62 5.96 -15.01 -6.22
N GLN A 63 4.80 -15.60 -5.97
CA GLN A 63 3.48 -14.98 -6.18
C GLN A 63 2.94 -14.26 -4.93
N PHE A 64 3.78 -14.00 -3.93
CA PHE A 64 3.36 -13.35 -2.69
C PHE A 64 2.68 -11.97 -2.94
N GLY A 65 3.09 -11.23 -3.96
CA GLY A 65 2.45 -9.99 -4.40
C GLY A 65 0.99 -10.15 -4.82
N SER A 66 0.62 -11.27 -5.42
CA SER A 66 -0.74 -11.55 -5.89
C SER A 66 -1.74 -11.69 -4.73
N TYR A 67 -1.30 -12.08 -3.54
CA TYR A 67 -2.16 -12.16 -2.36
C TYR A 67 -2.68 -10.78 -1.92
N ALA A 68 -1.88 -9.73 -2.09
CA ALA A 68 -2.31 -8.36 -1.77
C ALA A 68 -3.49 -7.94 -2.66
N GLY A 69 -3.45 -8.30 -3.96
CA GLY A 69 -4.54 -8.06 -4.91
C GLY A 69 -5.83 -8.79 -4.53
N LEU A 70 -5.74 -10.05 -4.10
CA LEU A 70 -6.91 -10.81 -3.66
C LEU A 70 -7.51 -10.27 -2.37
N LEU A 71 -6.67 -9.92 -1.39
CA LEU A 71 -7.13 -9.40 -0.11
C LEU A 71 -7.80 -8.03 -0.25
N ILE A 72 -7.35 -7.19 -1.18
CA ILE A 72 -7.98 -5.90 -1.43
C ILE A 72 -9.41 -6.06 -1.98
N ILE A 73 -9.66 -7.07 -2.81
CA ILE A 73 -11.00 -7.41 -3.29
C ILE A 73 -11.91 -7.77 -2.11
N ALA A 74 -11.44 -8.63 -1.20
CA ALA A 74 -12.19 -9.00 0.00
C ALA A 74 -12.51 -7.80 0.89
N VAL A 75 -11.59 -6.84 1.03
CA VAL A 75 -11.81 -5.58 1.76
C VAL A 75 -12.91 -4.75 1.09
N PHE A 76 -12.88 -4.55 -0.23
CA PHE A 76 -13.91 -3.78 -0.92
C PHE A 76 -15.27 -4.47 -0.88
N VAL A 77 -15.32 -5.79 -1.01
CA VAL A 77 -16.56 -6.57 -0.85
C VAL A 77 -17.15 -6.38 0.56
N SER A 78 -16.32 -6.47 1.59
CA SER A 78 -16.79 -6.30 2.98
C SER A 78 -17.28 -4.87 3.27
N ILE A 79 -16.66 -3.84 2.66
CA ILE A 79 -17.14 -2.46 2.74
C ILE A 79 -18.50 -2.32 2.04
N GLY A 80 -18.66 -2.91 0.85
CA GLY A 80 -19.93 -2.91 0.11
C GLY A 80 -21.05 -3.62 0.87
N LEU A 81 -20.75 -4.77 1.48
CA LEU A 81 -21.73 -5.54 2.26
C LEU A 81 -22.16 -4.84 3.57
N ARG A 82 -21.31 -3.99 4.12
CA ARG A 82 -21.66 -3.23 5.34
C ARG A 82 -22.77 -2.21 5.11
N GLY A 83 -23.00 -1.85 3.85
CA GLY A 83 -24.02 -0.87 3.47
C GLY A 83 -23.67 0.56 3.88
N PHE A 84 -24.49 1.49 3.44
CA PHE A 84 -24.34 2.90 3.77
C PHE A 84 -25.52 3.35 4.64
N ASN A 85 -25.24 3.86 5.83
CA ASN A 85 -26.25 4.52 6.65
C ASN A 85 -26.42 5.95 6.13
N PHE A 86 -27.51 6.19 5.43
CA PHE A 86 -27.90 7.54 5.03
C PHE A 86 -28.41 8.30 6.26
N SER A 87 -27.83 9.47 6.53
CA SER A 87 -28.36 10.35 7.57
C SER A 87 -29.78 10.81 7.20
N SER A 88 -30.58 11.15 8.20
CA SER A 88 -31.99 11.54 8.09
C SER A 88 -32.31 12.82 7.26
N GLY A 89 -31.32 13.38 6.57
CA GLY A 89 -31.51 14.40 5.54
C GLY A 89 -32.08 13.77 4.26
N GLY A 90 -33.03 14.42 3.63
CA GLY A 90 -33.67 13.92 2.40
C GLY A 90 -32.69 13.52 1.32
N TRP A 91 -33.12 12.69 0.37
CA TRP A 91 -32.31 12.15 -0.74
C TRP A 91 -31.45 13.21 -1.44
N LYS A 92 -32.01 14.40 -1.69
CA LYS A 92 -31.31 15.50 -2.35
C LYS A 92 -30.10 16.00 -1.57
N THR A 93 -30.23 16.19 -0.26
CA THR A 93 -29.13 16.66 0.61
C THR A 93 -28.01 15.62 0.73
N ASN A 94 -28.37 14.34 0.79
CA ASN A 94 -27.38 13.26 0.82
C ASN A 94 -26.66 13.14 -0.52
N PHE A 95 -27.37 13.30 -1.64
CA PHE A 95 -26.79 13.23 -2.98
C PHE A 95 -25.83 14.40 -3.22
N ASP A 96 -26.21 15.63 -2.85
CA ASP A 96 -25.32 16.81 -2.99
C ASP A 96 -24.04 16.66 -2.15
N ARG A 97 -24.16 16.16 -0.92
CA ARG A 97 -23.02 15.95 -0.04
C ARG A 97 -22.08 14.85 -0.55
N ILE A 98 -22.65 13.72 -0.96
CA ILE A 98 -21.88 12.60 -1.51
C ILE A 98 -21.26 13.00 -2.85
N GLY A 99 -22.02 13.66 -3.71
CA GLY A 99 -21.56 14.12 -5.02
C GLY A 99 -20.43 15.13 -4.92
N SER A 100 -20.54 16.12 -4.04
CA SER A 100 -19.48 17.11 -3.81
C SER A 100 -18.21 16.45 -3.28
N TYR A 101 -18.33 15.54 -2.32
CA TYR A 101 -17.18 14.79 -1.80
C TYR A 101 -16.55 13.89 -2.86
N TYR A 102 -17.38 13.23 -3.66
CA TYR A 102 -16.91 12.38 -4.76
C TYR A 102 -16.15 13.19 -5.81
N CYS A 103 -16.68 14.35 -6.24
CA CYS A 103 -15.99 15.23 -7.17
C CYS A 103 -14.67 15.74 -6.61
N TYR A 104 -14.66 16.21 -5.35
CA TYR A 104 -13.45 16.66 -4.69
C TYR A 104 -12.36 15.56 -4.65
N ARG A 105 -12.76 14.34 -4.27
CA ARG A 105 -11.84 13.20 -4.22
C ARG A 105 -11.29 12.83 -5.60
N ASN A 106 -12.14 12.81 -6.62
CA ASN A 106 -11.71 12.48 -7.99
C ASN A 106 -10.79 13.53 -8.60
N ILE A 107 -11.08 14.81 -8.37
CA ILE A 107 -10.21 15.91 -8.80
C ILE A 107 -8.85 15.77 -8.11
N GLY A 108 -8.83 15.61 -6.78
CA GLY A 108 -7.59 15.40 -6.03
C GLY A 108 -6.79 14.18 -6.52
N TRP A 109 -7.49 13.08 -6.83
CA TRP A 109 -6.87 11.87 -7.37
C TRP A 109 -6.27 12.12 -8.76
N ALA A 110 -7.00 12.77 -9.66
CA ALA A 110 -6.51 13.10 -10.99
C ALA A 110 -5.27 14.01 -10.94
N PHE A 111 -5.29 15.06 -10.10
CA PHE A 111 -4.14 15.94 -9.92
C PHE A 111 -2.92 15.23 -9.33
N GLN A 112 -3.11 14.32 -8.39
CA GLN A 112 -2.01 13.57 -7.80
C GLN A 112 -1.30 12.67 -8.82
N TYR A 113 -1.98 12.20 -9.85
CA TYR A 113 -1.35 11.46 -10.95
C TYR A 113 -0.81 12.41 -12.03
N ALA A 114 -1.61 13.38 -12.46
CA ALA A 114 -1.24 14.26 -13.55
C ALA A 114 0.04 15.07 -13.26
N VAL A 115 0.11 15.70 -12.08
CA VAL A 115 1.24 16.59 -11.73
C VAL A 115 2.57 15.83 -11.67
N PRO A 116 2.73 14.70 -10.94
CA PRO A 116 4.00 13.99 -10.91
C PRO A 116 4.38 13.35 -12.25
N ILE A 117 3.40 12.90 -13.03
CA ILE A 117 3.67 12.34 -14.37
C ILE A 117 4.20 13.44 -15.30
N ILE A 118 3.52 14.59 -15.37
CA ILE A 118 3.96 15.72 -16.18
C ILE A 118 5.35 16.19 -15.72
N PHE A 119 5.55 16.33 -14.41
CA PHE A 119 6.84 16.70 -13.84
C PHE A 119 7.95 15.70 -14.22
N SER A 120 7.65 14.40 -14.12
CA SER A 120 8.59 13.35 -14.51
C SER A 120 8.94 13.43 -16.01
N MET A 121 7.94 13.63 -16.86
CA MET A 121 8.14 13.67 -18.30
C MET A 121 8.87 14.94 -18.78
N VAL A 122 8.60 16.09 -18.16
CA VAL A 122 9.11 17.38 -18.61
C VAL A 122 10.41 17.75 -17.90
N VAL A 123 10.45 17.60 -16.56
CA VAL A 123 11.56 18.08 -15.75
C VAL A 123 12.59 16.98 -15.51
N LEU A 124 12.16 15.83 -14.99
CA LEU A 124 13.11 14.77 -14.63
C LEU A 124 13.82 14.20 -15.85
N ARG A 125 13.16 14.13 -16.99
CA ARG A 125 13.77 13.66 -18.23
C ARG A 125 14.94 14.55 -18.72
N ILE A 126 14.98 15.82 -18.33
CA ILE A 126 16.09 16.72 -18.65
C ILE A 126 17.31 16.39 -17.77
N PHE A 127 17.09 16.10 -16.48
CA PHE A 127 18.16 15.86 -15.52
C PHE A 127 18.57 14.38 -15.43
N ALA A 128 17.67 13.47 -15.72
CA ALA A 128 17.87 12.03 -15.65
C ALA A 128 17.15 11.32 -16.81
N PRO A 129 17.70 11.38 -18.03
CA PRO A 129 17.06 10.83 -19.23
C PRO A 129 16.88 9.30 -19.17
N GLU A 130 17.66 8.61 -18.34
CA GLU A 130 17.58 7.16 -18.13
C GLU A 130 16.42 6.75 -17.23
N LEU A 131 15.77 7.70 -16.57
CA LEU A 131 14.67 7.40 -15.67
C LEU A 131 13.43 6.96 -16.45
N ASN A 132 12.79 5.88 -15.97
CA ASN A 132 11.55 5.40 -16.58
C ASN A 132 10.46 6.47 -16.51
N THR A 133 9.75 6.69 -17.62
CA THR A 133 8.67 7.70 -17.73
C THR A 133 7.53 7.45 -16.72
N ALA A 134 7.33 6.22 -16.30
CA ALA A 134 6.33 5.85 -15.29
C ALA A 134 6.75 6.19 -13.84
N PHE A 135 7.97 6.75 -13.64
CA PHE A 135 8.46 7.08 -12.29
C PHE A 135 7.51 8.02 -11.53
N GLY A 136 6.90 8.99 -12.23
CA GLY A 136 5.91 9.88 -11.63
C GLY A 136 4.67 9.18 -11.06
N MET A 137 4.35 7.97 -11.51
CA MET A 137 3.20 7.20 -10.99
C MET A 137 3.45 6.59 -9.60
N LEU A 138 4.71 6.47 -9.18
CA LEU A 138 5.06 5.84 -7.90
C LEU A 138 4.59 6.68 -6.71
N ILE A 139 4.65 8.00 -6.81
CA ILE A 139 4.25 8.92 -5.74
C ILE A 139 2.76 8.78 -5.41
N PRO A 140 1.83 8.95 -6.36
CA PRO A 140 0.41 8.81 -6.05
C PRO A 140 0.01 7.38 -5.66
N ALA A 141 0.65 6.37 -6.24
CA ALA A 141 0.40 4.98 -5.85
C ALA A 141 0.76 4.72 -4.38
N GLY A 142 1.91 5.22 -3.93
CA GLY A 142 2.35 5.10 -2.54
C GLY A 142 1.52 5.96 -1.58
N PHE A 143 1.20 7.19 -1.96
CA PHE A 143 0.50 8.14 -1.11
C PHE A 143 -0.98 7.80 -0.91
N GLN A 144 -1.71 7.61 -1.99
CA GLN A 144 -3.16 7.42 -1.95
C GLN A 144 -3.58 5.96 -1.78
N GLY A 145 -2.86 5.05 -2.42
CA GLY A 145 -3.14 3.63 -2.36
C GLY A 145 -2.39 2.88 -1.26
N GLY A 146 -1.30 3.47 -0.76
CA GLY A 146 -0.43 2.83 0.22
C GLY A 146 0.30 1.61 -0.35
N HIS A 147 0.85 0.79 0.54
CA HIS A 147 1.71 -0.33 0.16
C HIS A 147 1.03 -1.37 -0.76
N GLY A 148 -0.28 -1.60 -0.59
CA GLY A 148 -1.03 -2.56 -1.43
C GLY A 148 -1.08 -2.12 -2.89
N THR A 149 -1.44 -0.87 -3.14
CA THR A 149 -1.50 -0.31 -4.50
C THR A 149 -0.11 -0.13 -5.09
N ALA A 150 0.86 0.30 -4.27
CA ALA A 150 2.26 0.42 -4.69
C ALA A 150 2.83 -0.93 -5.14
N ALA A 151 2.58 -2.00 -4.39
CA ALA A 151 2.99 -3.34 -4.76
C ALA A 151 2.34 -3.81 -6.07
N ALA A 152 1.03 -3.61 -6.23
CA ALA A 152 0.31 -4.00 -7.43
C ALA A 152 0.78 -3.22 -8.66
N LEU A 153 0.96 -1.90 -8.54
CA LEU A 153 1.48 -1.07 -9.62
C LEU A 153 2.93 -1.46 -9.96
N GLY A 154 3.80 -1.61 -8.96
CA GLY A 154 5.19 -2.01 -9.15
C GLY A 154 5.31 -3.34 -9.87
N GLN A 155 4.50 -4.33 -9.48
CA GLN A 155 4.47 -5.63 -10.16
C GLN A 155 3.99 -5.53 -11.60
N THR A 156 2.98 -4.69 -11.87
CA THR A 156 2.49 -4.46 -13.24
C THR A 156 3.56 -3.79 -14.11
N LEU A 157 4.25 -2.77 -13.59
CA LEU A 157 5.34 -2.10 -14.29
C LEU A 157 6.56 -3.00 -14.48
N GLY A 158 6.85 -3.89 -13.51
CA GLY A 158 7.86 -4.93 -13.62
C GLY A 158 7.57 -5.89 -14.77
N ASN A 159 6.32 -6.33 -14.93
CA ASN A 159 5.88 -7.17 -16.04
C ASN A 159 5.97 -6.45 -17.40
N LEU A 160 5.96 -5.11 -17.40
CA LEU A 160 6.15 -4.27 -18.59
C LEU A 160 7.63 -3.96 -18.89
N GLY A 161 8.56 -4.55 -18.14
CA GLY A 161 10.00 -4.44 -18.38
C GLY A 161 10.76 -3.46 -17.47
N TRP A 162 10.12 -2.96 -16.42
CA TRP A 162 10.83 -2.13 -15.43
C TRP A 162 11.06 -2.94 -14.14
N GLU A 163 12.20 -3.62 -14.07
CA GLU A 163 12.52 -4.59 -13.01
C GLU A 163 12.50 -3.99 -11.60
N ASP A 164 13.03 -2.76 -11.43
CA ASP A 164 13.10 -2.08 -10.13
C ASP A 164 11.77 -1.44 -9.68
N ALA A 165 10.73 -1.50 -10.49
CA ALA A 165 9.48 -0.80 -10.23
C ALA A 165 8.83 -1.19 -8.91
N THR A 166 8.89 -2.46 -8.54
CA THR A 166 8.28 -2.96 -7.30
C THR A 166 8.98 -2.41 -6.06
N ASP A 167 10.29 -2.42 -6.06
CA ASP A 167 11.09 -1.95 -4.92
C ASP A 167 10.99 -0.44 -4.76
N LEU A 168 11.02 0.31 -5.86
CA LEU A 168 10.84 1.75 -5.86
C LEU A 168 9.43 2.15 -5.42
N ALA A 169 8.39 1.44 -5.88
CA ALA A 169 7.01 1.70 -5.47
C ALA A 169 6.81 1.44 -3.97
N MET A 170 7.36 0.35 -3.45
CA MET A 170 7.27 0.00 -2.04
C MET A 170 8.07 0.98 -1.17
N THR A 171 9.23 1.42 -1.64
CA THR A 171 10.05 2.45 -0.98
C THR A 171 9.30 3.78 -0.92
N SER A 172 8.71 4.21 -2.02
CA SER A 172 7.87 5.41 -2.08
C SER A 172 6.72 5.35 -1.08
N ALA A 173 5.99 4.24 -1.02
CA ALA A 173 4.89 4.06 -0.07
C ALA A 173 5.37 4.12 1.39
N THR A 174 6.53 3.56 1.69
CA THR A 174 7.12 3.57 3.03
C THR A 174 7.53 4.99 3.42
N CYS A 175 8.24 5.71 2.55
CA CYS A 175 8.66 7.09 2.79
C CYS A 175 7.46 8.00 3.04
N LEU A 176 6.41 7.88 2.23
CA LEU A 176 5.20 8.70 2.35
C LEU A 176 4.40 8.39 3.61
N LEU A 177 4.42 7.13 4.08
CA LEU A 177 3.80 6.76 5.35
C LEU A 177 4.45 7.48 6.54
N TYR A 178 5.77 7.62 6.52
CA TYR A 178 6.50 8.28 7.61
C TYR A 178 6.51 9.80 7.52
N THR A 179 6.42 10.34 6.33
CA THR A 179 6.44 11.81 6.12
C THR A 179 5.06 12.45 6.17
N SER A 180 3.99 11.65 6.06
CA SER A 180 2.61 12.16 6.12
C SER A 180 2.16 12.33 7.58
N PRO A 181 1.63 13.50 7.96
CA PRO A 181 1.10 13.71 9.31
C PRO A 181 -0.08 12.77 9.57
N SER A 182 0.02 11.99 10.63
CA SER A 182 -1.04 11.09 11.09
C SER A 182 -2.01 11.84 12.01
N PRO A 183 -3.31 11.50 12.05
CA PRO A 183 -4.22 12.01 13.08
C PRO A 183 -3.75 11.73 14.51
N ARG A 184 -2.88 10.74 14.71
CA ARG A 184 -2.27 10.43 16.02
C ARG A 184 -1.17 11.41 16.42
N ASP A 185 -0.58 12.12 15.48
CA ASP A 185 0.47 13.11 15.76
C ASP A 185 -0.09 14.40 16.36
N ARG A 186 -1.43 14.51 16.43
CA ARG A 186 -2.16 15.64 17.01
C ARG A 186 -2.69 15.37 18.42
N GLN A 187 -2.42 14.19 18.96
CA GLN A 187 -2.77 13.79 20.33
C GLN A 187 -1.51 13.73 21.21
#